data_816d75259d5257ec924653061ce273ba
#
_entry.id   816d75259d5257ec924653061ce273ba
#
_cell.length_a   1.000
_cell.length_b   1.000
_cell.length_c   1.000
_cell.angle_alpha   90.00
_cell.angle_beta   90.00
_cell.angle_gamma   90.00
#
_symmetry.space_group_name_H-M   'P 1'
#
loop_
_entity.id
_entity.type
_entity.pdbx_description
1 polymer ?
#
loop_
_entity_poly.entity_id
_entity_poly.type
_entity_poly.pdbx_seq_one_letter_code
_entity_poly.pdbx_strand_id
1 'polypeptide(L)'
;MYWDDQVSWYFNRMRDTHDLLHIVTGFGRDALGEQCVLAFTYSQQPSPAHLFLGYAGGFEIRKHPVKVPVFRSVREAQKMGKACPRLVEMSITELLAMPIEDVRAKLNIGTPRYYTQAHAMWRAEGVDPYDLMAPVKEAA
;
A
#
# COMPACT_ATOMS: atom_id res chain seq x y z
N MET A 1 -23.98 -6.30 -19.71
CA MET A 1 -22.66 -6.08 -20.33
C MET A 1 -21.85 -7.36 -20.13
N TYR A 2 -21.64 -8.12 -21.19
CA TYR A 2 -20.80 -9.32 -21.13
C TYR A 2 -19.35 -8.85 -21.26
N TRP A 3 -18.62 -8.92 -20.17
CA TRP A 3 -17.16 -8.74 -20.21
C TRP A 3 -16.58 -10.00 -20.85
N ASP A 4 -15.63 -9.82 -21.74
CA ASP A 4 -14.81 -10.93 -22.22
C ASP A 4 -14.19 -11.63 -20.99
N ASP A 5 -14.20 -12.97 -20.96
CA ASP A 5 -13.68 -13.78 -19.85
C ASP A 5 -12.24 -13.41 -19.48
N GLN A 6 -11.43 -13.03 -20.47
CA GLN A 6 -10.06 -12.58 -20.27
C GLN A 6 -9.98 -11.25 -19.51
N VAL A 7 -10.86 -10.31 -19.83
CA VAL A 7 -10.93 -9.00 -19.15
C VAL A 7 -11.41 -9.18 -17.71
N SER A 8 -12.44 -10.00 -17.50
CA SER A 8 -12.93 -10.34 -16.17
C SER A 8 -11.87 -11.03 -15.31
N TRP A 9 -11.12 -11.95 -15.90
CA TRP A 9 -10.00 -12.61 -15.23
C TRP A 9 -8.91 -11.60 -14.83
N TYR A 10 -8.56 -10.70 -15.73
CA TYR A 10 -7.55 -9.67 -15.48
C TYR A 10 -7.95 -8.75 -14.31
N PHE A 11 -9.18 -8.24 -14.31
CA PHE A 11 -9.65 -7.37 -13.22
C PHE A 11 -9.72 -8.10 -11.87
N ASN A 12 -10.19 -9.35 -11.85
CA ASN A 12 -10.20 -10.16 -10.64
C ASN A 12 -8.78 -10.39 -10.11
N ARG A 13 -7.84 -10.70 -11.00
CA ARG A 13 -6.44 -10.87 -10.63
C ARG A 13 -5.82 -9.58 -10.07
N MET A 14 -6.12 -8.43 -10.66
CA MET A 14 -5.65 -7.13 -10.18
C MET A 14 -6.17 -6.85 -8.77
N ARG A 15 -7.45 -7.10 -8.52
CA ARG A 15 -8.07 -6.94 -7.19
C ARG A 15 -7.45 -7.86 -6.16
N ASP A 16 -7.33 -9.15 -6.49
CA ASP A 16 -6.79 -10.15 -5.58
C ASP A 16 -5.31 -9.87 -5.28
N THR A 17 -4.56 -9.41 -6.25
CA THR A 17 -3.17 -8.97 -6.06
C THR A 17 -3.09 -7.76 -5.15
N HIS A 18 -3.99 -6.78 -5.28
CA HIS A 18 -4.05 -5.61 -4.41
C HIS A 18 -4.24 -6.02 -2.95
N ASP A 19 -5.19 -6.89 -2.66
CA ASP A 19 -5.44 -7.36 -1.29
C ASP A 19 -4.24 -8.13 -0.72
N LEU A 20 -3.59 -8.95 -1.52
CA LEU A 20 -2.37 -9.67 -1.12
C LEU A 20 -1.21 -8.72 -0.84
N LEU A 21 -1.11 -7.61 -1.57
CA LEU A 21 -0.06 -6.61 -1.34
C LEU A 21 -0.15 -5.98 0.05
N HIS A 22 -1.34 -5.73 0.58
CA HIS A 22 -1.49 -5.26 1.96
C HIS A 22 -0.84 -6.21 2.96
N ILE A 23 -1.03 -7.52 2.78
CA ILE A 23 -0.48 -8.54 3.68
C ILE A 23 1.04 -8.63 3.55
N VAL A 24 1.54 -8.70 2.32
CA VAL A 24 2.96 -8.96 2.04
C VAL A 24 3.82 -7.75 2.37
N THR A 25 3.39 -6.55 2.02
CA THR A 25 4.14 -5.31 2.26
C THR A 25 4.02 -4.83 3.70
N GLY A 26 2.96 -5.21 4.41
CA GLY A 26 2.64 -4.68 5.73
C GLY A 26 1.96 -3.30 5.70
N PHE A 27 1.65 -2.75 4.53
CA PHE A 27 0.82 -1.55 4.42
C PHE A 27 -0.63 -1.91 4.81
N GLY A 28 -1.17 -1.23 5.82
CA GLY A 28 -2.52 -1.46 6.28
C GLY A 28 -3.59 -0.91 5.33
N ARG A 29 -4.84 -1.14 5.68
CA ARG A 29 -6.02 -0.65 4.93
C ARG A 29 -6.42 0.77 5.35
N ASP A 30 -5.57 1.49 6.05
CA ASP A 30 -5.71 2.90 6.38
C ASP A 30 -5.40 3.77 5.14
N ALA A 31 -5.77 5.04 5.20
CA ALA A 31 -5.63 5.95 4.07
C ALA A 31 -4.19 6.01 3.52
N LEU A 32 -3.18 6.07 4.38
CA LEU A 32 -1.78 6.07 3.94
C LEU A 32 -1.35 4.72 3.37
N GLY A 33 -1.79 3.62 3.97
CA GLY A 33 -1.50 2.26 3.49
C GLY A 33 -2.04 2.03 2.09
N GLU A 34 -3.27 2.47 1.81
CA GLU A 34 -3.87 2.41 0.46
C GLU A 34 -3.03 3.21 -0.56
N GLN A 35 -2.57 4.42 -0.20
CA GLN A 35 -1.71 5.21 -1.08
C GLN A 35 -0.37 4.50 -1.35
N CYS A 36 0.21 3.87 -0.35
CA CYS A 36 1.44 3.11 -0.49
C CYS A 36 1.25 1.89 -1.40
N VAL A 37 0.14 1.14 -1.28
CA VAL A 37 -0.15 0.01 -2.16
C VAL A 37 -0.37 0.48 -3.61
N LEU A 38 -1.06 1.60 -3.83
CA LEU A 38 -1.20 2.20 -5.16
C LEU A 38 0.16 2.58 -5.77
N ALA A 39 1.04 3.17 -4.98
CA ALA A 39 2.39 3.55 -5.40
C ALA A 39 3.28 2.33 -5.71
N PHE A 40 3.17 1.27 -4.93
CA PHE A 40 3.82 -0.01 -5.19
C PHE A 40 3.32 -0.61 -6.52
N THR A 41 2.00 -0.66 -6.71
CA THR A 41 1.35 -1.17 -7.92
C THR A 41 1.77 -0.39 -9.16
N TYR A 42 1.87 0.94 -9.06
CA TYR A 42 2.38 1.78 -10.15
C TYR A 42 3.78 1.34 -10.60
N SER A 43 4.64 1.02 -9.66
CA SER A 43 6.01 0.58 -9.98
C SER A 43 6.05 -0.81 -10.64
N GLN A 44 5.06 -1.64 -10.39
CA GLN A 44 4.90 -2.97 -11.01
C GLN A 44 4.24 -2.89 -12.39
N GLN A 45 3.23 -2.04 -12.51
CA GLN A 45 2.47 -1.80 -13.75
C GLN A 45 2.25 -0.30 -13.91
N PRO A 46 3.16 0.42 -14.57
CA PRO A 46 3.05 1.86 -14.72
C PRO A 46 1.71 2.26 -15.36
N SER A 47 0.94 3.02 -14.60
CA SER A 47 -0.33 3.60 -15.02
C SER A 47 -0.42 5.02 -14.47
N PRO A 48 -0.65 6.03 -15.32
CA PRO A 48 -0.82 7.41 -14.87
C PRO A 48 -1.91 7.56 -13.80
N ALA A 49 -2.96 6.75 -13.87
CA ALA A 49 -4.04 6.77 -12.89
C ALA A 49 -3.57 6.35 -11.49
N HIS A 50 -2.79 5.27 -11.36
CA HIS A 50 -2.24 4.84 -10.08
C HIS A 50 -1.29 5.87 -9.48
N LEU A 51 -0.47 6.50 -10.31
CA LEU A 51 0.44 7.55 -9.86
C LEU A 51 -0.33 8.77 -9.36
N PHE A 52 -1.31 9.22 -10.15
CA PHE A 52 -2.15 10.36 -9.78
C PHE A 52 -2.91 10.10 -8.48
N LEU A 53 -3.58 8.96 -8.35
CA LEU A 53 -4.34 8.60 -7.17
C LEU A 53 -3.43 8.47 -5.93
N GLY A 54 -2.25 7.88 -6.08
CA GLY A 54 -1.28 7.73 -5.00
C GLY A 54 -0.85 9.08 -4.43
N TYR A 55 -0.52 10.04 -5.27
CA TYR A 55 -0.11 11.38 -4.82
C TYR A 55 -1.29 12.27 -4.41
N ALA A 56 -2.41 12.23 -5.13
CA ALA A 56 -3.61 13.02 -4.77
C ALA A 56 -4.12 12.65 -3.38
N GLY A 57 -4.25 11.35 -3.08
CA GLY A 57 -4.61 10.89 -1.75
C GLY A 57 -3.59 11.30 -0.68
N GLY A 58 -2.31 11.30 -1.02
CA GLY A 58 -1.24 11.80 -0.13
C GLY A 58 -1.41 13.28 0.21
N PHE A 59 -1.82 14.12 -0.73
CA PHE A 59 -2.12 15.53 -0.46
C PHE A 59 -3.29 15.69 0.50
N GLU A 60 -4.34 14.88 0.38
CA GLU A 60 -5.46 14.90 1.33
C GLU A 60 -5.02 14.53 2.75
N ILE A 61 -4.21 13.48 2.89
CA ILE A 61 -3.66 13.08 4.19
C ILE A 61 -2.80 14.20 4.80
N ARG A 62 -2.04 14.93 3.99
CA ARG A 62 -1.22 16.06 4.47
C ARG A 62 -2.02 17.23 5.01
N LYS A 63 -3.30 17.36 4.72
CA LYS A 63 -4.17 18.38 5.32
C LYS A 63 -4.44 18.10 6.80
N HIS A 64 -4.23 16.88 7.28
CA HIS A 64 -4.37 16.54 8.68
C HIS A 64 -3.47 17.41 9.58
N PRO A 65 -3.93 17.86 10.76
CA PRO A 65 -3.15 18.71 11.68
C PRO A 65 -1.83 18.04 12.12
N VAL A 66 -1.85 16.75 12.42
CA VAL A 66 -0.64 15.99 12.77
C VAL A 66 0.14 15.65 11.49
N LYS A 67 1.34 16.21 11.38
CA LYS A 67 2.19 16.05 10.20
C LYS A 67 3.05 14.79 10.32
N VAL A 68 2.97 13.95 9.32
CA VAL A 68 3.73 12.70 9.20
C VAL A 68 4.42 12.62 7.83
N PRO A 69 5.41 11.74 7.63
CA PRO A 69 6.16 11.65 6.37
C PRO A 69 5.37 10.95 5.25
N VAL A 70 4.24 11.55 4.81
CA VAL A 70 3.33 10.96 3.81
C VAL A 70 4.05 10.65 2.49
N PHE A 71 4.68 11.66 1.87
CA PHE A 71 5.31 11.44 0.55
C PHE A 71 6.58 10.62 0.61
N ARG A 72 7.26 10.59 1.75
CA ARG A 72 8.39 9.66 1.96
C ARG A 72 7.88 8.22 2.00
N SER A 73 6.74 7.98 2.64
CA SER A 73 6.08 6.66 2.67
C SER A 73 5.67 6.20 1.27
N VAL A 74 5.02 7.07 0.50
CA VAL A 74 4.60 6.79 -0.88
C VAL A 74 5.82 6.52 -1.77
N ARG A 75 6.87 7.31 -1.65
CA ARG A 75 8.11 7.12 -2.42
C ARG A 75 8.85 5.84 -2.04
N GLU A 76 8.85 5.49 -0.76
CA GLU A 76 9.41 4.22 -0.28
C GLU A 76 8.65 3.04 -0.89
N ALA A 77 7.32 3.10 -0.91
CA ALA A 77 6.49 2.08 -1.55
C ALA A 77 6.77 1.93 -3.06
N GLN A 78 7.00 3.04 -3.77
CA GLN A 78 7.42 2.98 -5.18
C GLN A 78 8.77 2.28 -5.35
N LYS A 79 9.74 2.56 -4.48
CA LYS A 79 11.04 1.89 -4.51
C LYS A 79 10.92 0.40 -4.21
N MET A 80 10.09 0.05 -3.23
CA MET A 80 9.80 -1.36 -2.90
C MET A 80 9.20 -2.09 -4.10
N GLY A 81 8.24 -1.48 -4.79
CA GLY A 81 7.63 -2.04 -5.99
C GLY A 81 8.61 -2.23 -7.15
N LYS A 82 9.59 -1.32 -7.29
CA LYS A 82 10.66 -1.45 -8.29
C LYS A 82 11.64 -2.57 -7.96
N ALA A 83 11.94 -2.77 -6.69
CA ALA A 83 12.87 -3.80 -6.22
C ALA A 83 12.24 -5.21 -6.19
N CYS A 84 10.92 -5.27 -6.21
CA CYS A 84 10.15 -6.51 -6.22
C CYS A 84 10.15 -7.12 -7.64
N PRO A 85 10.33 -8.44 -7.79
CA PRO A 85 10.09 -9.12 -9.07
C PRO A 85 8.67 -8.86 -9.58
N ARG A 86 8.46 -8.98 -10.89
CA ARG A 86 7.14 -8.74 -11.50
C ARG A 86 6.12 -9.76 -11.01
N LEU A 87 5.20 -9.32 -10.17
CA LEU A 87 4.19 -10.18 -9.55
C LEU A 87 3.24 -10.81 -10.56
N VAL A 88 2.96 -10.14 -11.68
CA VAL A 88 2.11 -10.66 -12.75
C VAL A 88 2.67 -11.93 -13.38
N GLU A 89 3.99 -12.14 -13.32
CA GLU A 89 4.70 -13.30 -13.86
C GLU A 89 4.81 -14.45 -12.84
N MET A 90 4.36 -14.23 -11.60
CA MET A 90 4.46 -15.21 -10.52
C MET A 90 3.15 -15.95 -10.27
N SER A 91 3.23 -17.19 -9.81
CA SER A 91 2.06 -17.95 -9.39
C SER A 91 1.63 -17.51 -7.99
N ILE A 92 0.44 -16.90 -7.88
CA ILE A 92 -0.16 -16.53 -6.60
C ILE A 92 -0.39 -17.77 -5.72
N THR A 93 -0.83 -18.87 -6.31
CA THR A 93 -1.06 -20.15 -5.61
C THR A 93 0.20 -20.64 -4.91
N GLU A 94 1.36 -20.57 -5.60
CA GLU A 94 2.64 -20.96 -5.01
C GLU A 94 3.03 -20.01 -3.86
N LEU A 95 2.83 -18.70 -4.03
CA LEU A 95 3.12 -17.72 -2.98
C LEU A 95 2.24 -17.93 -1.74
N LEU A 96 0.96 -18.24 -1.93
CA LEU A 96 0.03 -18.50 -0.82
C LEU A 96 0.37 -19.78 -0.04
N ALA A 97 1.07 -20.72 -0.64
CA ALA A 97 1.52 -21.94 0.02
C ALA A 97 2.80 -21.77 0.86
N MET A 98 3.45 -20.60 0.78
CA MET A 98 4.71 -20.30 1.48
C MET A 98 4.45 -19.53 2.78
N PRO A 99 5.31 -19.70 3.80
CA PRO A 99 5.32 -18.80 4.96
C PRO A 99 5.55 -17.35 4.54
N ILE A 100 4.92 -16.40 5.23
CA ILE A 100 4.93 -14.98 4.86
C ILE A 100 6.36 -14.40 4.79
N GLU A 101 7.24 -14.81 5.67
CA GLU A 101 8.63 -14.33 5.68
C GLU A 101 9.42 -14.82 4.47
N ASP A 102 9.15 -16.05 4.01
CA ASP A 102 9.76 -16.59 2.80
C ASP A 102 9.24 -15.87 1.55
N VAL A 103 7.94 -15.53 1.53
CA VAL A 103 7.35 -14.69 0.46
C VAL A 103 8.02 -13.33 0.41
N ARG A 104 8.17 -12.67 1.55
CA ARG A 104 8.84 -11.36 1.64
C ARG A 104 10.29 -11.43 1.17
N ALA A 105 11.02 -12.44 1.56
CA ALA A 105 12.40 -12.66 1.11
C ALA A 105 12.45 -12.88 -0.41
N LYS A 106 11.58 -13.73 -0.95
CA LYS A 106 11.50 -14.00 -2.39
C LYS A 106 11.13 -12.78 -3.21
N LEU A 107 10.26 -11.91 -2.68
CA LEU A 107 9.81 -10.69 -3.32
C LEU A 107 10.72 -9.47 -3.02
N ASN A 108 11.77 -9.66 -2.25
CA ASN A 108 12.69 -8.59 -1.84
C ASN A 108 11.95 -7.44 -1.11
N ILE A 109 10.98 -7.77 -0.27
CA ILE A 109 10.18 -6.81 0.49
C ILE A 109 10.69 -6.74 1.92
N GLY A 110 11.18 -5.55 2.29
CA GLY A 110 11.56 -5.22 3.66
C GLY A 110 10.45 -4.53 4.45
N THR A 111 10.72 -4.19 5.70
CA THR A 111 9.79 -3.43 6.53
C THR A 111 9.72 -1.97 6.06
N PRO A 112 8.52 -1.42 5.79
CA PRO A 112 8.38 -0.03 5.38
C PRO A 112 8.67 0.92 6.55
N ARG A 113 9.73 1.71 6.42
CA ARG A 113 10.24 2.58 7.49
C ARG A 113 9.33 3.79 7.73
N TYR A 114 9.07 4.55 6.68
CA TYR A 114 8.35 5.82 6.82
C TYR A 114 6.86 5.62 7.11
N TYR A 115 6.25 4.59 6.57
CA TYR A 115 4.89 4.20 6.90
C TYR A 115 4.76 3.82 8.39
N THR A 116 5.67 3.00 8.90
CA THR A 116 5.70 2.62 10.32
C THR A 116 5.92 3.84 11.21
N GLN A 117 6.82 4.74 10.81
CA GLN A 117 7.06 6.00 11.52
C GLN A 117 5.81 6.89 11.53
N ALA A 118 5.11 7.01 10.42
CA ALA A 118 3.88 7.80 10.33
C ALA A 118 2.82 7.29 11.30
N HIS A 119 2.60 5.98 11.36
CA HIS A 119 1.67 5.36 12.30
C HIS A 119 2.06 5.60 13.76
N ALA A 120 3.34 5.48 14.09
CA ALA A 120 3.84 5.76 15.43
C ALA A 120 3.62 7.22 15.83
N MET A 121 3.87 8.16 14.92
CA MET A 121 3.66 9.59 15.14
C MET A 121 2.18 9.91 15.38
N TRP A 122 1.27 9.38 14.57
CA TRP A 122 -0.17 9.58 14.78
C TRP A 122 -0.62 9.04 16.14
N ARG A 123 -0.21 7.82 16.48
CA ARG A 123 -0.59 7.21 17.76
C ARG A 123 -0.05 7.97 18.98
N ALA A 124 1.16 8.52 18.87
CA ALA A 124 1.75 9.36 19.91
C ALA A 124 0.93 10.65 20.16
N GLU A 125 0.26 11.16 19.13
CA GLU A 125 -0.62 12.34 19.21
C GLU A 125 -2.10 11.96 19.47
N GLY A 126 -2.39 10.71 19.81
CA GLY A 126 -3.75 10.24 20.08
C GLY A 126 -4.63 10.09 18.85
N VAL A 127 -4.04 10.06 17.67
CA VAL A 127 -4.75 9.89 16.38
C VAL A 127 -4.76 8.43 15.99
N ASP A 128 -5.94 7.90 15.63
CA ASP A 128 -6.05 6.57 15.03
C ASP A 128 -5.73 6.66 13.52
N PRO A 129 -4.66 6.01 13.05
CA PRO A 129 -4.32 6.01 11.61
C PRO A 129 -5.43 5.46 10.72
N TYR A 130 -6.30 4.62 11.26
CA TYR A 130 -7.43 4.03 10.53
C TYR A 130 -8.69 4.92 10.52
N ASP A 131 -8.68 5.99 11.30
CA ASP A 131 -9.76 6.98 11.34
C ASP A 131 -9.20 8.40 11.46
N LEU A 132 -8.58 8.87 10.40
CA LEU A 132 -7.97 10.20 10.36
C LEU A 132 -8.98 11.36 10.40
N MET A 133 -10.27 11.07 10.20
CA MET A 133 -11.34 12.07 10.27
C MET A 133 -11.96 12.16 11.67
N ALA A 134 -11.63 11.23 12.57
CA ALA A 134 -12.06 11.31 13.96
C ALA A 134 -11.42 12.52 14.66
N PRO A 135 -12.13 13.18 15.60
CA PRO A 135 -11.53 14.24 16.40
C PRO A 135 -10.34 13.68 17.18
N VAL A 136 -9.25 14.45 17.22
CA VAL A 136 -8.08 14.12 18.02
C VAL A 136 -8.53 14.02 19.47
N LYS A 137 -8.30 12.88 20.10
CA LYS A 137 -8.57 12.72 21.54
C LYS A 137 -7.64 13.66 22.28
N GLU A 138 -8.21 14.66 22.94
CA GLU A 138 -7.44 15.46 23.88
C GLU A 138 -6.81 14.53 24.92
N ALA A 139 -5.52 14.66 25.12
CA ALA A 139 -4.81 13.93 26.17
C ALA A 139 -5.40 14.37 27.51
N ALA A 140 -6.01 13.43 28.20
CA ALA A 140 -6.53 13.67 29.54
C ALA A 140 -5.39 13.90 30.54
#